data_c40d512a2fac1abe0c348a10ee86b2bd
#
_entry.id   c40d512a2fac1abe0c348a10ee86b2bd
#
_cell.length_a   1.000
_cell.length_b   1.000
_cell.length_c   1.000
_cell.angle_alpha   90.00
_cell.angle_beta   90.00
_cell.angle_gamma   90.00
#
_symmetry.space_group_name_H-M   'P 1'
#
loop_
_entity.id
_entity.type
_entity.pdbx_description
1 polymer ?
#
loop_
_entity_poly.entity_id
_entity_poly.type
_entity_poly.pdbx_seq_one_letter_code
_entity_poly.pdbx_strand_id
1 'polypeptide(L)'
;MFENTIEQPFAQDAEQVVVASCLLTDGADTFDVVSQIVSATDFYDPVCGILFTCMQELAKDNKPIDEITVFDKVRRKGLEEDIGGITGLYDVQNKVQTSLMSLNASRIVKERSQARALLLASRNTVESILGGSTADSVAVVLDKSLREITDEKSARDSIKDASESLKDKLEAQANGTYEFTALKTGIDHLDDKLDEGGIGKGEVFVISAPTSCGKS
;
A
#
# COMPACT_ATOMS: atom_id res chain seq x y z
N MET A 1 -19.34 -32.46 4.18
CA MET A 1 -19.82 -32.42 2.81
C MET A 1 -20.14 -30.96 2.47
N PHE A 2 -19.09 -30.17 2.21
CA PHE A 2 -19.17 -28.79 1.73
C PHE A 2 -18.35 -28.71 0.44
N GLU A 3 -18.80 -29.49 -0.57
CA GLU A 3 -18.40 -29.28 -1.97
C GLU A 3 -19.27 -28.17 -2.59
N ASN A 4 -19.26 -26.99 -1.98
CA ASN A 4 -19.59 -25.81 -2.74
C ASN A 4 -18.25 -25.26 -3.25
N THR A 5 -18.05 -25.35 -4.54
CA THR A 5 -17.00 -24.61 -5.25
C THR A 5 -17.28 -23.14 -4.98
N ILE A 6 -16.68 -22.61 -3.90
CA ILE A 6 -16.78 -21.18 -3.59
C ILE A 6 -15.97 -20.50 -4.69
N GLU A 7 -16.66 -19.83 -5.61
CA GLU A 7 -16.01 -19.01 -6.61
C GLU A 7 -15.15 -17.97 -5.89
N GLN A 8 -13.88 -17.93 -6.25
CA GLN A 8 -12.98 -16.97 -5.65
C GLN A 8 -13.38 -15.55 -6.09
N PRO A 9 -13.40 -14.56 -5.17
CA PRO A 9 -13.72 -13.19 -5.55
C PRO A 9 -12.65 -12.62 -6.48
N PHE A 10 -13.07 -12.24 -7.68
CA PHE A 10 -12.22 -11.59 -8.68
C PHE A 10 -12.99 -10.43 -9.35
N ALA A 11 -12.28 -9.58 -10.05
CA ALA A 11 -12.84 -8.47 -10.80
C ALA A 11 -12.03 -8.28 -12.08
N GLN A 12 -12.22 -9.18 -13.04
CA GLN A 12 -11.43 -9.23 -14.28
C GLN A 12 -11.39 -7.90 -15.02
N ASP A 13 -12.54 -7.23 -15.15
CA ASP A 13 -12.60 -5.93 -15.81
C ASP A 13 -11.74 -4.88 -15.08
N ALA A 14 -11.76 -4.87 -13.75
CA ALA A 14 -10.94 -3.95 -12.96
C ALA A 14 -9.44 -4.26 -13.11
N GLU A 15 -9.06 -5.55 -13.13
CA GLU A 15 -7.67 -5.97 -13.33
C GLU A 15 -7.15 -5.54 -14.71
N GLN A 16 -7.95 -5.74 -15.75
CA GLN A 16 -7.62 -5.30 -17.11
C GLN A 16 -7.53 -3.77 -17.22
N VAL A 17 -8.43 -3.03 -16.55
CA VAL A 17 -8.40 -1.56 -16.50
C VAL A 17 -7.11 -1.06 -15.86
N VAL A 18 -6.66 -1.68 -14.76
CA VAL A 18 -5.42 -1.32 -14.09
C VAL A 18 -4.22 -1.47 -15.03
N VAL A 19 -4.07 -2.65 -15.63
CA VAL A 19 -2.94 -2.94 -16.54
C VAL A 19 -3.00 -2.07 -17.80
N ALA A 20 -4.18 -1.96 -18.42
CA ALA A 20 -4.36 -1.14 -19.62
C ALA A 20 -4.02 0.34 -19.37
N SER A 21 -4.43 0.88 -18.23
CA SER A 21 -4.15 2.28 -17.86
C SER A 21 -2.64 2.56 -17.75
N CYS A 22 -1.86 1.57 -17.29
CA CYS A 22 -0.40 1.68 -17.22
C CYS A 22 0.30 1.57 -18.59
N LEU A 23 -0.41 1.17 -19.65
CA LEU A 23 0.11 1.08 -21.03
C LEU A 23 -0.23 2.31 -21.87
N LEU A 24 -0.93 3.30 -21.31
CA LEU A 24 -1.24 4.55 -21.99
C LEU A 24 -0.04 5.50 -22.01
N THR A 25 -0.17 6.63 -22.70
CA THR A 25 0.90 7.63 -22.87
C THR A 25 1.45 8.18 -21.55
N ASP A 26 0.61 8.25 -20.51
CA ASP A 26 0.93 8.62 -19.13
C ASP A 26 1.20 7.39 -18.22
N GLY A 27 1.57 6.27 -18.83
CA GLY A 27 1.64 4.97 -18.16
C GLY A 27 2.61 4.92 -16.99
N ALA A 28 3.76 5.57 -17.07
CA ALA A 28 4.74 5.59 -15.98
C ALA A 28 4.17 6.31 -14.73
N ASP A 29 3.57 7.49 -14.90
CA ASP A 29 2.96 8.25 -13.80
C ASP A 29 1.76 7.47 -13.22
N THR A 30 0.95 6.85 -14.09
CA THR A 30 -0.16 6.00 -13.68
C THR A 30 0.33 4.78 -12.91
N PHE A 31 1.40 4.14 -13.38
CA PHE A 31 1.99 2.99 -12.73
C PHE A 31 2.53 3.32 -11.33
N ASP A 32 3.17 4.48 -11.16
CA ASP A 32 3.69 4.94 -9.87
C ASP A 32 2.57 5.08 -8.83
N VAL A 33 1.41 5.59 -9.23
CA VAL A 33 0.24 5.70 -8.35
C VAL A 33 -0.38 4.32 -8.07
N VAL A 34 -0.57 3.51 -9.10
CA VAL A 34 -1.21 2.18 -9.00
C VAL A 34 -0.36 1.21 -8.18
N SER A 35 0.96 1.22 -8.36
CA SER A 35 1.89 0.32 -7.66
C SER A 35 1.96 0.57 -6.15
N GLN A 36 1.48 1.73 -5.68
CA GLN A 36 1.31 2.01 -4.25
C GLN A 36 0.10 1.29 -3.65
N ILE A 37 -0.86 0.86 -4.47
CA ILE A 37 -2.12 0.24 -4.02
C ILE A 37 -2.08 -1.26 -4.23
N VAL A 38 -1.64 -1.72 -5.41
CA VAL A 38 -1.63 -3.12 -5.81
C VAL A 38 -0.22 -3.60 -6.14
N SER A 39 -0.01 -4.89 -5.95
CA SER A 39 1.19 -5.64 -6.35
C SER A 39 0.80 -6.72 -7.36
N ALA A 40 1.78 -7.32 -8.03
CA ALA A 40 1.53 -8.38 -9.00
C ALA A 40 0.77 -9.59 -8.43
N THR A 41 0.92 -9.86 -7.14
CA THR A 41 0.24 -10.95 -6.43
C THR A 41 -1.23 -10.66 -6.12
N ASP A 42 -1.66 -9.42 -6.29
CA ASP A 42 -3.06 -9.02 -6.08
C ASP A 42 -3.97 -9.37 -7.25
N PHE A 43 -3.40 -9.68 -8.43
CA PHE A 43 -4.17 -10.05 -9.61
C PHE A 43 -4.60 -11.52 -9.56
N TYR A 44 -5.83 -11.78 -9.94
CA TYR A 44 -6.37 -13.13 -10.12
C TYR A 44 -6.11 -13.66 -11.52
N ASP A 45 -6.21 -12.77 -12.53
CA ASP A 45 -5.90 -13.09 -13.92
C ASP A 45 -4.37 -13.24 -14.10
N PRO A 46 -3.89 -14.42 -14.50
CA PRO A 46 -2.47 -14.65 -14.70
C PRO A 46 -1.84 -13.69 -15.72
N VAL A 47 -2.56 -13.34 -16.77
CA VAL A 47 -2.10 -12.41 -17.82
C VAL A 47 -1.82 -11.04 -17.22
N CYS A 48 -2.79 -10.50 -16.46
CA CYS A 48 -2.63 -9.22 -15.76
C CYS A 48 -1.47 -9.27 -14.75
N GLY A 49 -1.33 -10.36 -14.01
CA GLY A 49 -0.23 -10.57 -13.05
C GLY A 49 1.15 -10.58 -13.72
N ILE A 50 1.29 -11.27 -14.86
CA ILE A 50 2.54 -11.33 -15.65
C ILE A 50 2.89 -9.94 -16.18
N LEU A 51 1.94 -9.25 -16.81
CA LEU A 51 2.15 -7.92 -17.36
C LEU A 51 2.54 -6.93 -16.27
N PHE A 52 1.85 -6.94 -15.14
CA PHE A 52 2.16 -6.06 -14.01
C PHE A 52 3.53 -6.36 -13.40
N THR A 53 3.92 -7.63 -13.31
CA THR A 53 5.28 -8.03 -12.89
C THR A 53 6.35 -7.44 -13.81
N CYS A 54 6.13 -7.50 -15.12
CA CYS A 54 7.06 -6.93 -16.10
C CYS A 54 7.16 -5.41 -15.97
N MET A 55 6.04 -4.71 -15.72
CA MET A 55 6.03 -3.27 -15.46
C MET A 55 6.79 -2.91 -14.19
N GLN A 56 6.62 -3.68 -13.09
CA GLN A 56 7.38 -3.49 -11.85
C GLN A 56 8.89 -3.61 -12.06
N GLU A 57 9.32 -4.56 -12.88
CA GLU A 57 10.75 -4.73 -13.18
C GLU A 57 11.28 -3.61 -14.08
N LEU A 58 10.48 -3.15 -15.06
CA LEU A 58 10.86 -2.01 -15.91
C LEU A 58 10.99 -0.73 -15.09
N ALA A 59 10.06 -0.46 -14.16
CA ALA A 59 10.13 0.66 -13.25
C ALA A 59 11.40 0.62 -12.38
N LYS A 60 11.73 -0.55 -11.81
CA LYS A 60 12.98 -0.74 -11.05
C LYS A 60 14.24 -0.48 -11.88
N ASP A 61 14.21 -0.83 -13.16
CA ASP A 61 15.30 -0.61 -14.11
C ASP A 61 15.32 0.84 -14.65
N ASN A 62 14.40 1.72 -14.21
CA ASN A 62 14.17 3.07 -14.74
C ASN A 62 13.96 3.09 -16.26
N LYS A 63 13.22 2.10 -16.78
CA LYS A 63 12.86 2.00 -18.20
C LYS A 63 11.43 2.47 -18.41
N PRO A 64 11.10 3.00 -19.61
CA PRO A 64 9.73 3.39 -19.91
C PRO A 64 8.79 2.19 -19.85
N ILE A 65 7.54 2.47 -19.43
CA ILE A 65 6.45 1.48 -19.39
C ILE A 65 5.52 1.80 -20.55
N ASP A 66 5.65 1.04 -21.62
CA ASP A 66 4.83 1.10 -22.81
C ASP A 66 4.65 -0.31 -23.39
N GLU A 67 3.77 -0.46 -24.38
CA GLU A 67 3.48 -1.76 -24.97
C GLU A 67 4.72 -2.46 -25.54
N ILE A 68 5.66 -1.71 -26.11
CA ILE A 68 6.86 -2.25 -26.76
C ILE A 68 7.83 -2.78 -25.73
N THR A 69 8.12 -2.00 -24.70
CA THR A 69 9.07 -2.35 -23.65
C THR A 69 8.54 -3.47 -22.76
N VAL A 70 7.23 -3.45 -22.44
CA VAL A 70 6.58 -4.52 -21.68
C VAL A 70 6.57 -5.82 -22.48
N PHE A 71 6.21 -5.79 -23.76
CA PHE A 71 6.22 -6.99 -24.60
C PHE A 71 7.64 -7.57 -24.79
N ASP A 72 8.64 -6.72 -25.03
CA ASP A 72 10.05 -7.16 -25.08
C ASP A 72 10.48 -7.84 -23.77
N LYS A 73 10.05 -7.30 -22.63
CA LYS A 73 10.33 -7.89 -21.30
C LYS A 73 9.66 -9.26 -21.14
N VAL A 74 8.38 -9.39 -21.51
CA VAL A 74 7.65 -10.67 -21.49
C VAL A 74 8.33 -11.71 -22.38
N ARG A 75 8.73 -11.32 -23.60
CA ARG A 75 9.43 -12.19 -24.55
C ARG A 75 10.77 -12.68 -24.01
N ARG A 76 11.55 -11.80 -23.39
CA ARG A 76 12.84 -12.17 -22.77
C ARG A 76 12.68 -13.16 -21.62
N LYS A 77 11.52 -13.16 -20.96
CA LYS A 77 11.18 -14.12 -19.90
C LYS A 77 10.62 -15.44 -20.46
N GLY A 78 10.33 -15.53 -21.75
CA GLY A 78 9.71 -16.69 -22.37
C GLY A 78 8.24 -16.89 -22.00
N LEU A 79 7.55 -15.81 -21.59
CA LEU A 79 6.15 -15.81 -21.16
C LEU A 79 5.19 -15.31 -22.25
N GLU A 80 5.64 -15.31 -23.51
CA GLU A 80 4.87 -14.80 -24.65
C GLU A 80 3.59 -15.62 -24.87
N GLU A 81 3.67 -16.95 -24.77
CA GLU A 81 2.52 -17.83 -24.92
C GLU A 81 1.51 -17.67 -23.78
N ASP A 82 1.98 -17.44 -22.57
CA ASP A 82 1.14 -17.29 -21.38
C ASP A 82 0.23 -16.06 -21.43
N ILE A 83 0.66 -15.01 -22.13
CA ILE A 83 -0.15 -13.80 -22.34
C ILE A 83 -0.96 -13.81 -23.64
N GLY A 84 -0.90 -14.88 -24.44
CA GLY A 84 -1.56 -14.95 -25.74
C GLY A 84 -0.84 -14.16 -26.83
N GLY A 85 0.48 -13.98 -26.73
CA GLY A 85 1.30 -13.23 -27.66
C GLY A 85 1.02 -11.73 -27.62
N ILE A 86 1.42 -11.03 -28.68
CA ILE A 86 1.19 -9.59 -28.80
C ILE A 86 -0.31 -9.24 -28.89
N THR A 87 -1.13 -10.16 -29.41
CA THR A 87 -2.58 -9.98 -29.52
C THR A 87 -3.21 -9.89 -28.13
N GLY A 88 -2.81 -10.76 -27.21
CA GLY A 88 -3.30 -10.72 -25.82
C GLY A 88 -2.93 -9.42 -25.10
N LEU A 89 -1.74 -8.86 -25.35
CA LEU A 89 -1.38 -7.54 -24.83
C LEU A 89 -2.30 -6.45 -25.38
N TYR A 90 -2.56 -6.44 -26.70
CA TYR A 90 -3.47 -5.46 -27.31
C TYR A 90 -4.93 -5.64 -26.85
N ASP A 91 -5.37 -6.87 -26.59
CA ASP A 91 -6.71 -7.14 -26.07
C ASP A 91 -6.89 -6.51 -24.68
N VAL A 92 -5.86 -6.53 -23.83
CA VAL A 92 -5.86 -5.83 -22.55
C VAL A 92 -5.80 -4.32 -22.75
N GLN A 93 -4.87 -3.81 -23.54
CA GLN A 93 -4.67 -2.37 -23.78
C GLN A 93 -5.93 -1.68 -24.31
N ASN A 94 -6.65 -2.30 -25.24
CA ASN A 94 -7.85 -1.75 -25.87
C ASN A 94 -9.08 -1.66 -24.93
N LYS A 95 -8.98 -2.16 -23.69
CA LYS A 95 -10.08 -2.07 -22.72
C LYS A 95 -10.31 -0.66 -22.19
N VAL A 96 -9.31 0.22 -22.27
CA VAL A 96 -9.36 1.55 -21.66
C VAL A 96 -8.80 2.61 -22.61
N GLN A 97 -9.44 3.78 -22.60
CA GLN A 97 -8.99 4.94 -23.37
C GLN A 97 -8.45 6.07 -22.48
N THR A 98 -8.52 5.92 -21.15
CA THR A 98 -8.14 6.94 -20.17
C THR A 98 -7.67 6.32 -18.87
N SER A 99 -6.64 6.90 -18.25
CA SER A 99 -6.09 6.49 -16.95
C SER A 99 -6.97 6.89 -15.75
N LEU A 100 -8.00 7.72 -15.95
CA LEU A 100 -8.84 8.25 -14.86
C LEU A 100 -9.51 7.17 -13.98
N MET A 101 -9.74 5.98 -14.52
CA MET A 101 -10.37 4.88 -13.78
C MET A 101 -9.37 4.01 -13.02
N SER A 102 -8.05 4.17 -13.26
CA SER A 102 -7.01 3.30 -12.71
C SER A 102 -7.01 3.21 -11.19
N LEU A 103 -7.18 4.34 -10.52
CA LEU A 103 -7.17 4.42 -9.06
C LEU A 103 -8.34 3.66 -8.42
N ASN A 104 -9.55 3.82 -8.96
CA ASN A 104 -10.72 3.11 -8.46
C ASN A 104 -10.64 1.61 -8.78
N ALA A 105 -10.19 1.26 -9.98
CA ALA A 105 -9.98 -0.12 -10.38
C ALA A 105 -8.93 -0.81 -9.47
N SER A 106 -7.82 -0.14 -9.16
CA SER A 106 -6.80 -0.67 -8.24
C SER A 106 -7.35 -0.97 -6.84
N ARG A 107 -8.21 -0.11 -6.32
CA ARG A 107 -8.87 -0.34 -5.03
C ARG A 107 -9.77 -1.58 -5.06
N ILE A 108 -10.52 -1.77 -6.15
CA ILE A 108 -11.37 -2.96 -6.35
C ILE A 108 -10.50 -4.22 -6.43
N VAL A 109 -9.42 -4.20 -7.20
CA VAL A 109 -8.48 -5.33 -7.30
C VAL A 109 -7.91 -5.68 -5.92
N LYS A 110 -7.47 -4.67 -5.15
CA LYS A 110 -6.95 -4.88 -3.80
C LYS A 110 -7.98 -5.46 -2.85
N GLU A 111 -9.21 -4.95 -2.88
CA GLU A 111 -10.32 -5.49 -2.07
C GLU A 111 -10.59 -6.97 -2.39
N ARG A 112 -10.61 -7.34 -3.68
CA ARG A 112 -10.80 -8.73 -4.09
C ARG A 112 -9.63 -9.63 -3.69
N SER A 113 -8.41 -9.14 -3.78
CA SER A 113 -7.21 -9.83 -3.29
C SER A 113 -7.29 -10.10 -1.79
N GLN A 114 -7.62 -9.10 -1.00
CA GLN A 114 -7.82 -9.26 0.45
C GLN A 114 -8.94 -10.26 0.79
N ALA A 115 -10.04 -10.23 0.04
CA ALA A 115 -11.12 -11.20 0.21
C ALA A 115 -10.64 -12.63 -0.09
N ARG A 116 -9.83 -12.85 -1.13
CA ARG A 116 -9.22 -14.16 -1.42
C ARG A 116 -8.30 -14.61 -0.28
N ALA A 117 -7.48 -13.72 0.24
CA ALA A 117 -6.58 -14.02 1.35
C ALA A 117 -7.34 -14.41 2.62
N LEU A 118 -8.45 -13.71 2.94
CA LEU A 118 -9.34 -14.06 4.05
C LEU A 118 -10.02 -15.42 3.86
N LEU A 119 -10.49 -15.73 2.66
CA LEU A 119 -11.07 -17.04 2.35
C LEU A 119 -10.04 -18.15 2.53
N LEU A 120 -8.83 -17.96 2.06
CA LEU A 120 -7.74 -18.92 2.21
C LEU A 120 -7.38 -19.13 3.69
N ALA A 121 -7.24 -18.06 4.47
CA ALA A 121 -6.96 -18.14 5.90
C ALA A 121 -8.08 -18.88 6.66
N SER A 122 -9.34 -18.60 6.32
CA SER A 122 -10.50 -19.27 6.91
C SER A 122 -10.51 -20.76 6.58
N ARG A 123 -10.24 -21.13 5.33
CA ARG A 123 -10.17 -22.52 4.89
C ARG A 123 -9.06 -23.28 5.61
N ASN A 124 -7.86 -22.71 5.66
CA ASN A 124 -6.72 -23.30 6.36
C ASN A 124 -7.02 -23.50 7.86
N THR A 125 -7.75 -22.56 8.45
CA THR A 125 -8.23 -22.65 9.85
C THR A 125 -9.14 -23.86 10.03
N VAL A 126 -10.14 -24.02 9.17
CA VAL A 126 -11.07 -25.17 9.23
C VAL A 126 -10.32 -26.49 9.04
N GLU A 127 -9.46 -26.59 8.04
CA GLU A 127 -8.66 -27.78 7.76
C GLU A 127 -7.75 -28.15 8.94
N SER A 128 -7.12 -27.14 9.59
CA SER A 128 -6.25 -27.37 10.76
C SER A 128 -7.04 -27.89 11.97
N ILE A 129 -8.23 -27.37 12.23
CA ILE A 129 -9.09 -27.86 13.32
C ILE A 129 -9.54 -29.29 13.05
N LEU A 130 -10.00 -29.59 11.83
CA LEU A 130 -10.43 -30.94 11.43
C LEU A 130 -9.26 -31.94 11.44
N GLY A 131 -8.03 -31.45 11.19
CA GLY A 131 -6.79 -32.22 11.29
C GLY A 131 -6.29 -32.49 12.72
N GLY A 132 -7.04 -32.01 13.74
CA GLY A 132 -6.74 -32.27 15.15
C GLY A 132 -5.76 -31.29 15.80
N SER A 133 -5.50 -30.13 15.17
CA SER A 133 -4.71 -29.07 15.79
C SER A 133 -5.43 -28.47 16.99
N THR A 134 -4.68 -28.00 17.99
CA THR A 134 -5.28 -27.37 19.18
C THR A 134 -5.88 -25.99 18.85
N ALA A 135 -6.97 -25.63 19.51
CA ALA A 135 -7.63 -24.36 19.29
C ALA A 135 -6.69 -23.16 19.48
N ASP A 136 -5.82 -23.22 20.49
CA ASP A 136 -4.87 -22.14 20.77
C ASP A 136 -3.85 -21.95 19.65
N SER A 137 -3.29 -23.06 19.11
CA SER A 137 -2.33 -22.98 18.00
C SER A 137 -2.98 -22.39 16.73
N VAL A 138 -4.22 -22.81 16.44
CA VAL A 138 -4.97 -22.32 15.28
C VAL A 138 -5.33 -20.84 15.42
N ALA A 139 -5.73 -20.42 16.63
CA ALA A 139 -6.05 -19.03 16.91
C ALA A 139 -4.84 -18.10 16.68
N VAL A 140 -3.64 -18.52 17.10
CA VAL A 140 -2.39 -17.75 16.88
C VAL A 140 -2.08 -17.60 15.39
N VAL A 141 -2.21 -18.68 14.60
CA VAL A 141 -1.96 -18.64 13.16
C VAL A 141 -2.98 -17.75 12.44
N LEU A 142 -4.26 -17.86 12.82
CA LEU A 142 -5.32 -17.04 12.24
C LEU A 142 -5.11 -15.55 12.56
N ASP A 143 -4.80 -15.20 13.82
CA ASP A 143 -4.53 -13.81 14.23
C ASP A 143 -3.36 -13.22 13.42
N LYS A 144 -2.28 -14.01 13.24
CA LYS A 144 -1.15 -13.59 12.40
C LYS A 144 -1.59 -13.31 10.96
N SER A 145 -2.34 -14.21 10.33
CA SER A 145 -2.82 -14.03 8.96
C SER A 145 -3.75 -12.83 8.82
N LEU A 146 -4.62 -12.59 9.80
CA LEU A 146 -5.52 -11.43 9.81
C LEU A 146 -4.72 -10.12 9.93
N ARG A 147 -3.69 -10.07 10.77
CA ARG A 147 -2.80 -8.90 10.88
C ARG A 147 -2.08 -8.64 9.57
N GLU A 148 -1.47 -9.64 8.94
CA GLU A 148 -0.78 -9.48 7.66
C GLU A 148 -1.68 -8.87 6.59
N ILE A 149 -2.96 -9.30 6.51
CA ILE A 149 -3.94 -8.76 5.55
C ILE A 149 -4.35 -7.33 5.90
N THR A 150 -4.39 -6.99 7.20
CA THR A 150 -4.88 -5.69 7.70
C THR A 150 -3.75 -4.67 7.82
N ASP A 151 -2.54 -5.09 8.24
CA ASP A 151 -1.39 -4.19 8.45
C ASP A 151 -0.88 -3.57 7.14
N GLU A 152 -0.99 -4.27 6.02
CA GLU A 152 -0.74 -3.65 4.71
C GLU A 152 -1.65 -2.43 4.46
N LYS A 153 -2.89 -2.48 4.93
CA LYS A 153 -3.84 -1.36 4.82
C LYS A 153 -3.54 -0.28 5.86
N SER A 154 -3.29 -0.69 7.12
CA SER A 154 -3.02 0.22 8.24
C SER A 154 -1.73 1.03 8.05
N ALA A 155 -0.66 0.41 7.56
CA ALA A 155 0.59 1.12 7.30
C ALA A 155 0.45 2.19 6.21
N ARG A 156 -0.30 1.90 5.14
CA ARG A 156 -0.54 2.85 4.04
C ARG A 156 -1.49 3.97 4.44
N ASP A 157 -2.55 3.66 5.19
CA ASP A 157 -3.49 4.66 5.71
C ASP A 157 -2.79 5.57 6.73
N SER A 158 -1.94 5.01 7.61
CA SER A 158 -1.13 5.80 8.56
C SER A 158 -0.15 6.76 7.86
N ILE A 159 0.45 6.37 6.73
CA ILE A 159 1.33 7.24 5.95
C ILE A 159 0.54 8.36 5.27
N LYS A 160 -0.67 8.08 4.76
CA LYS A 160 -1.56 9.10 4.18
C LYS A 160 -2.01 10.09 5.24
N ASP A 161 -2.51 9.59 6.37
CA ASP A 161 -2.94 10.43 7.50
C ASP A 161 -1.79 11.29 8.01
N ALA A 162 -0.57 10.74 8.09
CA ALA A 162 0.62 11.50 8.44
C ALA A 162 0.96 12.57 7.39
N SER A 163 0.84 12.26 6.09
CA SER A 163 1.13 13.18 5.00
C SER A 163 0.11 14.33 4.91
N GLU A 164 -1.18 14.03 5.12
CA GLU A 164 -2.25 15.03 5.19
C GLU A 164 -2.09 15.91 6.42
N SER A 165 -1.82 15.32 7.59
CA SER A 165 -1.53 16.07 8.82
C SER A 165 -0.30 16.96 8.70
N LEU A 166 0.72 16.54 7.94
CA LEU A 166 1.91 17.35 7.64
C LEU A 166 1.56 18.52 6.70
N LYS A 167 0.76 18.29 5.66
CA LYS A 167 0.28 19.35 4.76
C LYS A 167 -0.53 20.39 5.52
N ASP A 168 -1.49 19.95 6.32
CA ASP A 168 -2.32 20.85 7.14
C ASP A 168 -1.48 21.69 8.09
N LYS A 169 -0.47 21.10 8.71
CA LYS A 169 0.49 21.82 9.59
C LYS A 169 1.32 22.84 8.81
N LEU A 170 1.84 22.46 7.63
CA LEU A 170 2.62 23.37 6.79
C LEU A 170 1.76 24.52 6.26
N GLU A 171 0.51 24.26 5.86
CA GLU A 171 -0.43 25.29 5.43
C GLU A 171 -0.82 26.23 6.59
N ALA A 172 -1.08 25.67 7.78
CA ALA A 172 -1.36 26.45 8.98
C ALA A 172 -0.15 27.33 9.39
N GLN A 173 1.06 26.81 9.26
CA GLN A 173 2.29 27.55 9.51
C GLN A 173 2.52 28.65 8.46
N ALA A 174 2.29 28.38 7.18
CA ALA A 174 2.38 29.35 6.09
C ALA A 174 1.35 30.48 6.22
N ASN A 175 0.16 30.15 6.73
CA ASN A 175 -0.93 31.11 6.97
C ASN A 175 -0.84 31.82 8.33
N GLY A 176 0.16 31.53 9.16
CA GLY A 176 0.35 32.10 10.50
C GLY A 176 -0.72 31.71 11.51
N THR A 177 -1.50 30.64 11.25
CA THR A 177 -2.59 30.15 12.12
C THR A 177 -2.18 28.93 12.96
N TYR A 178 -0.91 28.51 12.84
CA TYR A 178 -0.42 27.37 13.60
C TYR A 178 -0.13 27.78 15.05
N GLU A 179 -0.96 27.32 15.98
CA GLU A 179 -0.73 27.47 17.43
C GLU A 179 0.16 26.33 17.93
N PHE A 180 1.39 26.66 18.29
CA PHE A 180 2.27 25.73 18.99
C PHE A 180 1.74 25.44 20.39
N THR A 181 1.38 24.20 20.65
CA THR A 181 0.97 23.76 22.00
C THR A 181 2.21 23.29 22.78
N ALA A 182 3.05 24.25 23.15
CA ALA A 182 4.16 23.96 24.05
C ALA A 182 3.68 23.81 25.50
N LEU A 183 4.27 22.88 26.24
CA LEU A 183 4.03 22.73 27.65
C LEU A 183 4.84 23.80 28.42
N LYS A 184 4.15 24.78 28.99
CA LYS A 184 4.81 25.81 29.80
C LYS A 184 5.45 25.21 31.01
N THR A 185 6.69 25.62 31.32
CA THR A 185 7.41 25.20 32.54
C THR A 185 6.87 25.88 33.79
N GLY A 186 6.14 26.98 33.64
CA GLY A 186 5.63 27.81 34.73
C GLY A 186 6.68 28.81 35.24
N ILE A 187 7.82 28.93 34.58
CA ILE A 187 8.87 29.91 34.87
C ILE A 187 8.94 30.84 33.67
N ASP A 188 8.30 32.00 33.74
CA ASP A 188 8.14 32.93 32.62
C ASP A 188 9.49 33.24 31.93
N HIS A 189 10.53 33.51 32.70
CA HIS A 189 11.85 33.81 32.10
C HIS A 189 12.51 32.62 31.41
N LEU A 190 12.13 31.39 31.73
CA LEU A 190 12.59 30.18 31.06
C LEU A 190 11.74 29.93 29.80
N ASP A 191 10.44 30.09 29.91
CA ASP A 191 9.51 29.93 28.78
C ASP A 191 9.81 30.93 27.67
N ASP A 192 10.15 32.19 28.01
CA ASP A 192 10.60 33.21 27.05
C ASP A 192 11.93 32.89 26.33
N LYS A 193 12.73 31.97 26.86
CA LYS A 193 14.01 31.54 26.28
C LYS A 193 13.88 30.29 25.42
N LEU A 194 12.78 29.59 25.50
CA LEU A 194 12.47 28.41 24.70
C LEU A 194 11.82 28.86 23.39
N ASP A 195 12.22 28.25 22.26
CA ASP A 195 11.83 28.67 20.90
C ASP A 195 10.30 28.74 20.69
N GLU A 196 9.51 28.00 21.47
CA GLU A 196 8.05 27.93 21.36
C GLU A 196 7.32 28.43 22.62
N GLY A 197 8.02 29.14 23.48
CA GLY A 197 7.46 29.60 24.76
C GLY A 197 7.18 28.46 25.76
N GLY A 198 7.85 27.32 25.63
CA GLY A 198 7.71 26.13 26.47
C GLY A 198 8.40 24.92 25.87
N ILE A 199 8.12 23.72 26.41
CA ILE A 199 8.70 22.45 25.95
C ILE A 199 7.77 21.85 24.90
N GLY A 200 8.27 21.60 23.69
CA GLY A 200 7.52 21.00 22.58
C GLY A 200 7.17 19.54 22.86
N LYS A 201 6.05 19.09 22.31
CA LYS A 201 5.60 17.70 22.46
C LYS A 201 6.58 16.73 21.76
N GLY A 202 7.20 15.84 22.53
CA GLY A 202 8.20 14.89 22.03
C GLY A 202 9.66 15.37 22.19
N GLU A 203 9.88 16.55 22.73
CA GLU A 203 11.22 17.05 23.04
C GLU A 203 11.73 16.50 24.38
N VAL A 204 13.04 16.34 24.46
CA VAL A 204 13.73 15.95 25.70
C VAL A 204 14.42 17.16 26.27
N PHE A 205 13.96 17.60 27.45
CA PHE A 205 14.56 18.73 28.16
C PHE A 205 15.52 18.23 29.24
N VAL A 206 16.80 18.63 29.16
CA VAL A 206 17.84 18.19 30.08
C VAL A 206 18.28 19.36 30.96
N ILE A 207 18.08 19.25 32.27
CA ILE A 207 18.59 20.21 33.25
C ILE A 207 19.91 19.70 33.82
N SER A 208 20.99 20.44 33.60
CA SER A 208 22.31 20.14 34.16
C SER A 208 22.78 21.27 35.07
N ALA A 209 23.30 20.93 36.21
CA ALA A 209 23.92 21.88 37.14
C ALA A 209 25.06 21.22 37.93
N PRO A 210 26.05 21.98 38.35
CA PRO A 210 27.06 21.49 39.29
C PRO A 210 26.45 20.94 40.56
N THR A 211 27.23 20.14 41.31
CA THR A 211 26.79 19.61 42.62
C THR A 211 26.56 20.77 43.58
N SER A 212 25.52 20.68 44.40
CA SER A 212 25.09 21.67 45.40
C SER A 212 24.37 22.91 44.86
N CYS A 213 23.91 22.91 43.58
CA CYS A 213 23.12 24.01 43.01
C CYS A 213 21.60 23.83 43.10
N GLY A 214 21.10 22.97 43.98
CA GLY A 214 19.64 22.82 44.19
C GLY A 214 18.90 22.17 43.02
N LYS A 215 19.52 21.22 42.32
CA LYS A 215 18.94 20.50 41.16
C LYS A 215 17.84 19.50 41.55
N SER A 216 17.73 19.10 42.78
CA SER A 216 16.76 18.17 43.34
C SER A 216 15.92 18.82 44.42
#